data_a9cbc30fa9303f34a63bf5b773f5661e
#
_entry.id   a9cbc30fa9303f34a63bf5b773f5661e
#
_cell.length_a   1.000
_cell.length_b   1.000
_cell.length_c   1.000
_cell.angle_alpha   90.00
_cell.angle_beta   90.00
_cell.angle_gamma   90.00
#
_symmetry.space_group_name_H-M   'P 1'
#
loop_
_entity.id
_entity.type
_entity.pdbx_description
1 polymer ?
#
loop_
_entity_poly.entity_id
_entity_poly.type
_entity_poly.pdbx_seq_one_letter_code
_entity_poly.pdbx_strand_id
1 'polypeptide(L)'
;MKNIVIATSNKHKVSEISAKIQPFFDEILSLADFPEIGEIVEDGNTIEENSFIKSRASFDHTKIASVADDTILEVDALNGAPGLYTARYAGKNATYEENMTKLLKKLDGIEDKFRTARFRTIISFVDGINDFHVEGTIEGKILQSRLGSNGFGYDPVFCSTEFNLSLAQMSSDQKNQISHRGIAVSYTHLRAHETVSD
;
A
#
# COMPACT_ATOMS: atom_id res chain seq x y z
N MET A 1 -6.77 -19.02 -19.11
CA MET A 1 -7.04 -17.64 -18.61
C MET A 1 -6.32 -17.47 -17.29
N LYS A 2 -5.52 -16.40 -17.19
CA LYS A 2 -4.81 -16.09 -15.94
C LYS A 2 -5.65 -15.09 -15.16
N ASN A 3 -6.35 -15.55 -14.14
CA ASN A 3 -7.13 -14.69 -13.24
C ASN A 3 -6.34 -14.43 -11.97
N ILE A 4 -6.57 -13.27 -11.34
CA ILE A 4 -5.94 -12.89 -10.08
C ILE A 4 -6.93 -12.16 -9.19
N VAL A 5 -6.82 -12.38 -7.88
CA VAL A 5 -7.61 -11.66 -6.87
C VAL A 5 -6.72 -10.65 -6.15
N ILE A 6 -7.15 -9.39 -6.10
CA ILE A 6 -6.53 -8.37 -5.24
C ILE A 6 -7.20 -8.44 -3.87
N ALA A 7 -6.50 -8.99 -2.89
CA ALA A 7 -7.01 -9.27 -1.55
C ALA A 7 -7.03 -8.00 -0.66
N THR A 8 -7.83 -7.01 -1.08
CA THR A 8 -8.09 -5.80 -0.31
C THR A 8 -9.51 -5.28 -0.57
N SER A 9 -10.15 -4.73 0.46
CA SER A 9 -11.42 -4.01 0.35
C SER A 9 -11.25 -2.52 0.01
N ASN A 10 -10.02 -2.01 0.04
CA ASN A 10 -9.73 -0.62 -0.25
C ASN A 10 -9.73 -0.36 -1.77
N LYS A 11 -10.78 0.31 -2.26
CA LYS A 11 -10.97 0.60 -3.69
C LYS A 11 -9.82 1.39 -4.32
N HIS A 12 -9.16 2.28 -3.57
CA HIS A 12 -8.00 3.03 -4.07
C HIS A 12 -6.80 2.10 -4.32
N LYS A 13 -6.54 1.17 -3.40
CA LYS A 13 -5.49 0.16 -3.57
C LYS A 13 -5.79 -0.77 -4.74
N VAL A 14 -7.05 -1.23 -4.87
CA VAL A 14 -7.50 -2.04 -6.01
C VAL A 14 -7.19 -1.31 -7.32
N SER A 15 -7.57 -0.03 -7.44
CA SER A 15 -7.33 0.76 -8.65
C SER A 15 -5.83 0.90 -8.98
N GLU A 16 -4.99 1.22 -7.99
CA GLU A 16 -3.55 1.39 -8.20
C GLU A 16 -2.85 0.08 -8.59
N ILE A 17 -3.21 -1.05 -7.96
CA ILE A 17 -2.65 -2.36 -8.29
C ILE A 17 -3.15 -2.81 -9.67
N SER A 18 -4.46 -2.74 -9.93
CA SER A 18 -5.06 -3.14 -11.22
C SER A 18 -4.43 -2.43 -12.39
N ALA A 19 -4.20 -1.12 -12.30
CA ALA A 19 -3.58 -0.33 -13.36
C ALA A 19 -2.20 -0.86 -13.79
N LYS A 20 -1.49 -1.51 -12.88
CA LYS A 20 -0.15 -2.08 -13.12
C LYS A 20 -0.18 -3.52 -13.63
N ILE A 21 -1.11 -4.35 -13.12
CA ILE A 21 -1.13 -5.78 -13.44
C ILE A 21 -2.05 -6.13 -14.62
N GLN A 22 -2.92 -5.20 -15.04
CA GLN A 22 -3.89 -5.42 -16.13
C GLN A 22 -3.29 -6.01 -17.41
N PRO A 23 -2.08 -5.64 -17.87
CA PRO A 23 -1.50 -6.22 -19.08
C PRO A 23 -1.15 -7.71 -18.99
N PHE A 24 -1.16 -8.30 -17.79
CA PHE A 24 -0.63 -9.64 -17.50
C PHE A 24 -1.68 -10.67 -17.11
N PHE A 25 -2.92 -10.21 -16.84
CA PHE A 25 -4.02 -11.06 -16.40
C PHE A 25 -5.26 -10.81 -17.25
N ASP A 26 -5.97 -11.89 -17.56
CA ASP A 26 -7.21 -11.84 -18.36
C ASP A 26 -8.37 -11.23 -17.54
N GLU A 27 -8.39 -11.54 -16.24
CA GLU A 27 -9.40 -11.04 -15.32
C GLU A 27 -8.77 -10.68 -13.96
N ILE A 28 -9.12 -9.50 -13.46
CA ILE A 28 -8.70 -9.01 -12.15
C ILE A 28 -9.93 -8.88 -11.28
N LEU A 29 -9.95 -9.65 -10.20
CA LEU A 29 -11.02 -9.69 -9.20
C LEU A 29 -10.53 -8.99 -7.91
N SER A 30 -11.44 -8.72 -7.01
CA SER A 30 -11.16 -8.14 -5.69
C SER A 30 -11.97 -8.84 -4.60
N LEU A 31 -11.75 -8.53 -3.32
CA LEU A 31 -12.57 -9.06 -2.23
C LEU A 31 -14.05 -8.65 -2.34
N ALA A 32 -14.38 -7.60 -3.10
CA ALA A 32 -15.76 -7.21 -3.34
C ALA A 32 -16.53 -8.24 -4.18
N ASP A 33 -15.83 -9.07 -4.95
CA ASP A 33 -16.39 -10.14 -5.78
C ASP A 33 -16.64 -11.43 -4.96
N PHE A 34 -16.10 -11.48 -3.72
CA PHE A 34 -16.20 -12.62 -2.79
C PHE A 34 -16.64 -12.16 -1.40
N PRO A 35 -17.86 -11.64 -1.25
CA PRO A 35 -18.35 -11.08 0.02
C PRO A 35 -18.39 -12.10 1.16
N GLU A 36 -18.40 -13.37 0.86
CA GLU A 36 -18.38 -14.48 1.82
C GLU A 36 -17.04 -14.62 2.57
N ILE A 37 -15.95 -14.08 2.05
CA ILE A 37 -14.65 -14.05 2.76
C ILE A 37 -14.75 -13.18 4.00
N GLY A 38 -15.59 -12.14 3.97
CA GLY A 38 -15.76 -11.22 5.08
C GLY A 38 -14.50 -10.36 5.37
N GLU A 39 -14.39 -9.93 6.63
CA GLU A 39 -13.24 -9.13 7.08
C GLU A 39 -12.07 -10.06 7.44
N ILE A 40 -10.93 -9.87 6.76
CA ILE A 40 -9.70 -10.59 7.08
C ILE A 40 -9.01 -9.85 8.23
N VAL A 41 -8.80 -10.54 9.35
CA VAL A 41 -8.14 -9.98 10.54
C VAL A 41 -6.63 -9.93 10.30
N GLU A 42 -6.08 -8.72 10.33
CA GLU A 42 -4.66 -8.44 10.18
C GLU A 42 -4.02 -8.34 11.59
N ASP A 43 -3.64 -9.46 12.17
CA ASP A 43 -3.05 -9.59 13.50
C ASP A 43 -1.54 -9.91 13.49
N GLY A 44 -0.91 -9.81 12.35
CA GLY A 44 0.54 -9.96 12.16
C GLY A 44 1.32 -8.85 12.86
N ASN A 45 2.56 -9.17 13.22
CA ASN A 45 3.49 -8.25 13.89
C ASN A 45 4.32 -7.42 12.89
N THR A 46 4.28 -7.79 11.61
CA THR A 46 4.99 -7.11 10.53
C THR A 46 4.07 -6.87 9.32
N ILE A 47 4.48 -5.96 8.43
CA ILE A 47 3.72 -5.71 7.19
C ILE A 47 3.78 -6.92 6.24
N GLU A 48 4.85 -7.70 6.29
CA GLU A 48 5.00 -8.94 5.55
C GLU A 48 3.96 -9.96 6.00
N GLU A 49 3.85 -10.18 7.31
CA GLU A 49 2.85 -11.10 7.89
C GLU A 49 1.43 -10.67 7.52
N ASN A 50 1.08 -9.40 7.68
CA ASN A 50 -0.24 -8.88 7.36
C ASN A 50 -0.56 -8.99 5.85
N SER A 51 0.41 -8.73 4.99
CA SER A 51 0.24 -8.91 3.55
C SER A 51 -0.05 -10.39 3.21
N PHE A 52 0.74 -11.33 3.76
CA PHE A 52 0.51 -12.76 3.53
C PHE A 52 -0.80 -13.28 4.14
N ILE A 53 -1.21 -12.81 5.31
CA ILE A 53 -2.51 -13.18 5.91
C ILE A 53 -3.63 -12.90 4.89
N LYS A 54 -3.62 -11.73 4.26
CA LYS A 54 -4.63 -11.36 3.26
C LYS A 54 -4.57 -12.21 2.00
N SER A 55 -3.40 -12.36 1.39
CA SER A 55 -3.26 -13.11 0.14
C SER A 55 -3.57 -14.59 0.32
N ARG A 56 -3.13 -15.20 1.43
CA ARG A 56 -3.43 -16.61 1.74
C ARG A 56 -4.91 -16.83 2.02
N ALA A 57 -5.55 -15.99 2.83
CA ALA A 57 -6.98 -16.12 3.10
C ALA A 57 -7.82 -16.02 1.81
N SER A 58 -7.45 -15.11 0.90
CA SER A 58 -8.07 -14.98 -0.41
C SER A 58 -7.85 -16.22 -1.28
N PHE A 59 -6.60 -16.71 -1.39
CA PHE A 59 -6.27 -17.89 -2.17
C PHE A 59 -6.94 -19.16 -1.62
N ASP A 60 -6.92 -19.34 -0.31
CA ASP A 60 -7.52 -20.51 0.34
C ASP A 60 -9.02 -20.62 0.07
N HIS A 61 -9.71 -19.48 -0.01
CA HIS A 61 -11.13 -19.44 -0.31
C HIS A 61 -11.41 -19.61 -1.81
N THR A 62 -10.72 -18.84 -2.67
CA THR A 62 -11.05 -18.73 -4.10
C THR A 62 -10.36 -19.77 -4.96
N LYS A 63 -9.21 -20.30 -4.52
CA LYS A 63 -8.26 -21.11 -5.29
C LYS A 63 -7.74 -20.41 -6.56
N ILE A 64 -7.84 -19.09 -6.61
CA ILE A 64 -7.31 -18.22 -7.65
C ILE A 64 -6.05 -17.52 -7.09
N ALA A 65 -5.01 -17.38 -7.91
CA ALA A 65 -3.82 -16.63 -7.53
C ALA A 65 -4.20 -15.29 -6.90
N SER A 66 -3.58 -14.95 -5.80
CA SER A 66 -3.98 -13.78 -5.00
C SER A 66 -2.78 -12.91 -4.68
N VAL A 67 -2.98 -11.59 -4.78
CA VAL A 67 -2.04 -10.57 -4.32
C VAL A 67 -2.67 -9.75 -3.22
N ALA A 68 -1.86 -9.35 -2.24
CA ALA A 68 -2.27 -8.40 -1.21
C ALA A 68 -1.18 -7.36 -1.01
N ASP A 69 -1.58 -6.16 -0.57
CA ASP A 69 -0.63 -5.17 -0.08
C ASP A 69 -0.82 -4.90 1.40
N ASP A 70 0.28 -4.66 2.10
CA ASP A 70 0.25 -3.94 3.36
C ASP A 70 1.23 -2.77 3.31
N THR A 71 0.82 -1.64 3.89
CA THR A 71 1.55 -0.36 3.73
C THR A 71 1.63 0.36 5.06
N ILE A 72 2.84 0.81 5.39
CA ILE A 72 3.10 1.67 6.54
C ILE A 72 3.70 3.00 6.12
N LEU A 73 3.41 4.03 6.92
CA LEU A 73 4.11 5.30 6.94
C LEU A 73 5.01 5.31 8.17
N GLU A 74 6.29 5.55 7.96
CA GLU A 74 7.27 5.72 9.03
C GLU A 74 7.77 7.15 9.01
N VAL A 75 7.75 7.80 10.19
CA VAL A 75 8.24 9.19 10.36
C VAL A 75 9.35 9.20 11.40
N ASP A 76 10.53 9.66 11.00
CA ASP A 76 11.74 9.54 11.83
C ASP A 76 11.62 10.32 13.15
N ALA A 77 11.08 11.54 13.11
CA ALA A 77 10.83 12.34 14.32
C ALA A 77 9.84 11.74 15.31
N LEU A 78 9.08 10.71 14.87
CA LEU A 78 8.12 9.99 15.70
C LEU A 78 8.57 8.54 15.98
N ASN A 79 9.87 8.25 15.85
CA ASN A 79 10.45 6.92 16.04
C ASN A 79 9.76 5.84 15.20
N GLY A 80 9.45 6.16 13.93
CA GLY A 80 8.79 5.27 12.99
C GLY A 80 7.25 5.23 13.09
N ALA A 81 6.63 5.94 14.04
CA ALA A 81 5.17 6.03 14.04
C ALA A 81 4.67 6.83 12.82
N PRO A 82 3.48 6.51 12.28
CA PRO A 82 2.44 5.55 12.70
C PRO A 82 2.80 4.07 12.58
N GLY A 83 3.72 3.64 11.67
CA GLY A 83 4.10 2.25 11.49
C GLY A 83 2.90 1.35 11.17
N LEU A 84 2.77 0.20 11.83
CA LEU A 84 1.63 -0.74 11.67
C LEU A 84 0.26 -0.12 11.98
N TYR A 85 0.22 1.04 12.62
CA TYR A 85 -1.03 1.77 12.91
C TYR A 85 -1.39 2.79 11.83
N THR A 86 -0.72 2.79 10.67
CA THR A 86 -0.92 3.78 9.60
C THR A 86 -2.39 3.99 9.25
N ALA A 87 -3.15 2.93 9.04
CA ALA A 87 -4.57 3.04 8.67
C ALA A 87 -5.48 3.48 9.83
N ARG A 88 -5.06 3.28 11.08
CA ARG A 88 -5.83 3.52 12.30
C ARG A 88 -5.10 4.39 13.32
N TYR A 89 -4.25 5.30 12.86
CA TYR A 89 -3.37 6.10 13.71
C TYR A 89 -4.14 6.97 14.71
N ALA A 90 -5.27 7.54 14.31
CA ALA A 90 -6.13 8.32 15.20
C ALA A 90 -7.18 7.48 15.96
N GLY A 91 -7.31 6.18 15.64
CA GLY A 91 -8.23 5.23 16.28
C GLY A 91 -8.74 4.17 15.31
N LYS A 92 -9.43 3.14 15.82
CA LYS A 92 -9.89 1.98 15.04
C LYS A 92 -10.72 2.35 13.80
N ASN A 93 -11.57 3.38 13.92
CA ASN A 93 -12.48 3.81 12.85
C ASN A 93 -12.10 5.20 12.31
N ALA A 94 -10.83 5.60 12.45
CA ALA A 94 -10.38 6.92 12.05
C ALA A 94 -10.45 7.09 10.53
N THR A 95 -10.92 8.25 10.13
CA THR A 95 -10.87 8.73 8.75
C THR A 95 -9.44 9.13 8.35
N TYR A 96 -9.18 9.24 7.04
CA TYR A 96 -7.91 9.76 6.55
C TYR A 96 -7.60 11.15 7.09
N GLU A 97 -8.62 12.02 7.20
CA GLU A 97 -8.51 13.36 7.74
C GLU A 97 -8.08 13.38 9.21
N GLU A 98 -8.66 12.52 10.03
CA GLU A 98 -8.30 12.39 11.45
C GLU A 98 -6.88 11.87 11.63
N ASN A 99 -6.48 10.88 10.82
CA ASN A 99 -5.12 10.34 10.83
C ASN A 99 -4.09 11.42 10.44
N MET A 100 -4.34 12.19 9.35
CA MET A 100 -3.47 13.30 8.95
C MET A 100 -3.43 14.40 10.00
N THR A 101 -4.57 14.76 10.57
CA THR A 101 -4.66 15.80 11.63
C THR A 101 -3.83 15.40 12.84
N LYS A 102 -3.94 14.15 13.29
CA LYS A 102 -3.13 13.64 14.39
C LYS A 102 -1.63 13.66 14.07
N LEU A 103 -1.26 13.26 12.84
CA LEU A 103 0.12 13.26 12.40
C LEU A 103 0.71 14.68 12.42
N LEU A 104 0.03 15.63 11.80
CA LEU A 104 0.47 17.03 11.75
C LEU A 104 0.59 17.63 13.16
N LYS A 105 -0.37 17.35 14.04
CA LYS A 105 -0.33 17.78 15.44
C LYS A 105 0.86 17.20 16.21
N LYS A 106 1.23 15.94 15.95
CA LYS A 106 2.40 15.29 16.58
C LYS A 106 3.72 15.88 16.11
N LEU A 107 3.73 16.45 14.91
CA LEU A 107 4.90 17.08 14.30
C LEU A 107 4.91 18.61 14.47
N ASP A 108 3.98 19.14 15.25
CA ASP A 108 3.96 20.59 15.55
C ASP A 108 5.26 21.02 16.25
N GLY A 109 5.83 22.14 15.80
CA GLY A 109 7.12 22.63 16.29
C GLY A 109 8.36 21.86 15.79
N ILE A 110 8.22 20.78 15.03
CA ILE A 110 9.35 20.07 14.43
C ILE A 110 9.75 20.78 13.13
N GLU A 111 11.03 21.16 13.03
CA GLU A 111 11.58 21.78 11.82
C GLU A 111 11.52 20.83 10.60
N ASP A 112 11.37 21.40 9.41
CA ASP A 112 11.23 20.66 8.14
C ASP A 112 12.32 19.61 7.89
N LYS A 113 13.57 19.91 8.24
CA LYS A 113 14.70 19.01 8.06
C LYS A 113 14.61 17.71 8.88
N PHE A 114 13.81 17.71 9.95
CA PHE A 114 13.61 16.55 10.82
C PHE A 114 12.29 15.82 10.55
N ARG A 115 11.51 16.25 9.56
CA ARG A 115 10.22 15.65 9.22
C ARG A 115 10.35 14.55 8.16
N THR A 116 11.54 13.94 8.06
CA THR A 116 11.81 12.85 7.13
C THR A 116 10.90 11.67 7.40
N ALA A 117 10.44 11.05 6.34
CA ALA A 117 9.46 9.97 6.39
C ALA A 117 9.60 9.06 5.17
N ARG A 118 9.11 7.83 5.28
CA ARG A 118 8.99 6.92 4.15
C ARG A 118 7.68 6.17 4.18
N PHE A 119 7.16 5.86 2.99
CA PHE A 119 6.18 4.80 2.83
C PHE A 119 6.90 3.52 2.44
N ARG A 120 6.53 2.43 3.10
CA ARG A 120 6.92 1.07 2.74
C ARG A 120 5.68 0.25 2.46
N THR A 121 5.73 -0.53 1.39
CA THR A 121 4.66 -1.48 1.03
C THR A 121 5.26 -2.83 0.77
N ILE A 122 4.66 -3.86 1.32
CA ILE A 122 4.87 -5.25 0.93
C ILE A 122 3.71 -5.66 0.04
N ILE A 123 4.03 -6.21 -1.13
CA ILE A 123 3.09 -6.95 -1.97
C ILE A 123 3.42 -8.42 -1.85
N SER A 124 2.49 -9.21 -1.32
CA SER A 124 2.58 -10.67 -1.30
C SER A 124 1.80 -11.29 -2.46
N PHE A 125 2.32 -12.38 -2.99
CA PHE A 125 1.69 -13.21 -4.02
C PHE A 125 1.59 -14.64 -3.53
N VAL A 126 0.44 -15.29 -3.78
CA VAL A 126 0.16 -16.68 -3.43
C VAL A 126 -0.62 -17.31 -4.56
N ASP A 127 -0.12 -18.43 -5.13
CA ASP A 127 -0.81 -19.19 -6.19
C ASP A 127 -0.97 -20.68 -5.87
N GLY A 128 -0.56 -21.08 -4.67
CA GLY A 128 -0.60 -22.49 -4.20
C GLY A 128 0.64 -23.30 -4.55
N ILE A 129 1.55 -22.74 -5.35
CA ILE A 129 2.86 -23.32 -5.68
C ILE A 129 3.94 -22.38 -5.16
N ASN A 130 3.77 -21.09 -5.40
CA ASN A 130 4.72 -20.04 -5.06
C ASN A 130 4.09 -19.08 -4.08
N ASP A 131 4.81 -18.84 -2.98
CA ASP A 131 4.54 -17.77 -2.02
C ASP A 131 5.77 -16.87 -1.98
N PHE A 132 5.64 -15.64 -2.40
CA PHE A 132 6.70 -14.65 -2.29
C PHE A 132 6.16 -13.26 -2.00
N HIS A 133 7.03 -12.37 -1.57
CA HIS A 133 6.71 -10.95 -1.45
C HIS A 133 7.80 -10.08 -2.07
N VAL A 134 7.43 -8.85 -2.35
CA VAL A 134 8.33 -7.79 -2.78
C VAL A 134 8.03 -6.53 -1.98
N GLU A 135 9.07 -5.74 -1.75
CA GLU A 135 8.97 -4.45 -1.06
C GLU A 135 9.13 -3.29 -2.04
N GLY A 136 8.36 -2.25 -1.83
CA GLY A 136 8.56 -0.96 -2.45
C GLY A 136 8.61 0.14 -1.40
N THR A 137 9.57 1.04 -1.53
CA THR A 137 9.76 2.17 -0.63
C THR A 137 9.84 3.47 -1.40
N ILE A 138 9.25 4.54 -0.86
CA ILE A 138 9.44 5.91 -1.32
C ILE A 138 9.86 6.78 -0.14
N GLU A 139 10.99 7.45 -0.31
CA GLU A 139 11.50 8.41 0.66
C GLU A 139 10.87 9.79 0.45
N GLY A 140 10.63 10.49 1.56
CA GLY A 140 10.01 11.80 1.53
C GLY A 140 10.09 12.52 2.86
N LYS A 141 9.21 13.49 3.02
CA LYS A 141 9.02 14.23 4.28
C LYS A 141 7.55 14.56 4.49
N ILE A 142 7.17 14.78 5.74
CA ILE A 142 5.84 15.27 6.08
C ILE A 142 5.81 16.80 6.01
N LEU A 143 4.91 17.33 5.21
CA LEU A 143 4.69 18.77 5.06
C LEU A 143 4.11 19.40 6.34
N GLN A 144 4.22 20.73 6.48
CA GLN A 144 3.58 21.48 7.57
C GLN A 144 2.06 21.56 7.42
N SER A 145 1.56 21.49 6.18
CA SER A 145 0.14 21.55 5.86
C SER A 145 -0.17 20.66 4.66
N ARG A 146 -1.46 20.41 4.42
CA ARG A 146 -1.94 19.63 3.29
C ARG A 146 -1.76 20.39 1.97
N LEU A 147 -1.27 19.71 0.95
CA LEU A 147 -1.14 20.23 -0.42
C LEU A 147 -1.68 19.22 -1.42
N GLY A 148 -2.51 19.69 -2.37
CA GLY A 148 -3.15 18.85 -3.37
C GLY A 148 -4.41 18.16 -2.86
N SER A 149 -5.13 17.52 -3.78
CA SER A 149 -6.43 16.89 -3.52
C SER A 149 -6.58 15.50 -4.16
N ASN A 150 -5.56 15.02 -4.87
CA ASN A 150 -5.59 13.69 -5.48
C ASN A 150 -5.19 12.61 -4.46
N GLY A 151 -5.42 11.35 -4.83
CA GLY A 151 -4.99 10.20 -4.04
C GLY A 151 -5.83 9.96 -2.79
N PHE A 152 -5.22 9.41 -1.74
CA PHE A 152 -5.88 9.02 -0.49
C PHE A 152 -4.88 8.94 0.67
N GLY A 153 -5.42 8.73 1.88
CA GLY A 153 -4.57 8.53 3.07
C GLY A 153 -3.76 9.76 3.41
N TYR A 154 -2.46 9.61 3.46
CA TYR A 154 -1.51 10.67 3.81
C TYR A 154 -0.93 11.41 2.59
N ASP A 155 -1.42 11.13 1.38
CA ASP A 155 -0.91 11.74 0.14
C ASP A 155 -0.83 13.28 0.20
N PRO A 156 -1.80 14.02 0.80
CA PRO A 156 -1.73 15.48 0.89
C PRO A 156 -0.62 16.01 1.80
N VAL A 157 -0.09 15.21 2.69
CA VAL A 157 0.94 15.63 3.66
C VAL A 157 2.31 14.98 3.42
N PHE A 158 2.40 13.99 2.54
CA PHE A 158 3.66 13.34 2.20
C PHE A 158 4.24 13.91 0.91
N CYS A 159 5.41 14.53 1.02
CA CYS A 159 6.15 15.12 -0.09
C CYS A 159 7.30 14.21 -0.50
N SER A 160 7.30 13.76 -1.76
CA SER A 160 8.40 12.96 -2.33
C SER A 160 9.68 13.80 -2.41
N THR A 161 10.82 13.21 -2.02
CA THR A 161 12.13 13.86 -2.17
C THR A 161 12.54 13.97 -3.64
N GLU A 162 12.10 13.06 -4.49
CA GLU A 162 12.47 13.02 -5.91
C GLU A 162 11.84 14.17 -6.71
N PHE A 163 10.54 14.43 -6.49
CA PHE A 163 9.79 15.43 -7.26
C PHE A 163 9.52 16.73 -6.50
N ASN A 164 9.78 16.75 -5.20
CA ASN A 164 9.44 17.87 -4.31
C ASN A 164 7.97 18.31 -4.41
N LEU A 165 7.09 17.35 -4.65
CA LEU A 165 5.63 17.49 -4.71
C LEU A 165 4.99 16.57 -3.68
N SER A 166 3.84 16.96 -3.13
CA SER A 166 3.03 16.01 -2.38
C SER A 166 2.45 14.96 -3.34
N LEU A 167 2.22 13.73 -2.84
CA LEU A 167 1.60 12.70 -3.65
C LEU A 167 0.20 13.11 -4.14
N ALA A 168 -0.48 13.99 -3.40
CA ALA A 168 -1.78 14.52 -3.78
C ALA A 168 -1.72 15.66 -4.83
N GLN A 169 -0.55 16.18 -5.15
CA GLN A 169 -0.36 17.12 -6.25
C GLN A 169 -0.05 16.42 -7.59
N MET A 170 0.25 15.12 -7.54
CA MET A 170 0.58 14.31 -8.71
C MET A 170 -0.69 13.79 -9.38
N SER A 171 -0.60 13.55 -10.70
CA SER A 171 -1.58 12.71 -11.39
C SER A 171 -1.44 11.25 -10.94
N SER A 172 -2.47 10.43 -11.18
CA SER A 172 -2.42 8.99 -10.88
C SER A 172 -1.24 8.30 -11.60
N ASP A 173 -0.97 8.67 -12.86
CA ASP A 173 0.12 8.10 -13.63
C ASP A 173 1.49 8.47 -13.07
N GLN A 174 1.69 9.74 -12.71
CA GLN A 174 2.92 10.20 -12.05
C GLN A 174 3.14 9.48 -10.72
N LYS A 175 2.09 9.40 -9.89
CA LYS A 175 2.14 8.70 -8.60
C LYS A 175 2.47 7.22 -8.79
N ASN A 176 1.85 6.53 -9.76
CA ASN A 176 2.07 5.11 -10.02
C ASN A 176 3.49 4.79 -10.50
N GLN A 177 4.20 5.74 -11.08
CA GLN A 177 5.59 5.53 -11.51
C GLN A 177 6.57 5.47 -10.34
N ILE A 178 6.33 6.26 -9.30
CA ILE A 178 7.28 6.48 -8.21
C ILE A 178 6.81 5.95 -6.85
N SER A 179 5.51 5.66 -6.70
CA SER A 179 4.97 5.27 -5.40
C SER A 179 5.53 3.91 -4.93
N HIS A 180 5.65 3.77 -3.62
CA HIS A 180 5.98 2.52 -2.95
C HIS A 180 5.21 1.32 -3.53
N ARG A 181 3.89 1.46 -3.73
CA ARG A 181 3.04 0.42 -4.33
C ARG A 181 3.36 0.18 -5.80
N GLY A 182 3.53 1.24 -6.59
CA GLY A 182 3.90 1.14 -8.00
C GLY A 182 5.22 0.40 -8.22
N ILE A 183 6.21 0.66 -7.37
CA ILE A 183 7.52 -0.01 -7.35
C ILE A 183 7.34 -1.49 -6.98
N ALA A 184 6.67 -1.79 -5.87
CA ALA A 184 6.47 -3.16 -5.40
C ALA A 184 5.72 -4.03 -6.44
N VAL A 185 4.63 -3.52 -7.03
CA VAL A 185 3.87 -4.26 -8.06
C VAL A 185 4.71 -4.55 -9.30
N SER A 186 5.56 -3.63 -9.74
CA SER A 186 6.45 -3.86 -10.89
C SER A 186 7.42 -5.03 -10.64
N TYR A 187 7.97 -5.16 -9.44
CA TYR A 187 8.83 -6.29 -9.05
C TYR A 187 8.05 -7.61 -8.89
N THR A 188 6.82 -7.56 -8.41
CA THR A 188 5.96 -8.76 -8.30
C THR A 188 5.75 -9.41 -9.66
N HIS A 189 5.50 -8.60 -10.69
CA HIS A 189 5.32 -9.12 -12.05
C HIS A 189 6.59 -9.80 -12.59
N LEU A 190 7.76 -9.19 -12.42
CA LEU A 190 9.04 -9.77 -12.86
C LEU A 190 9.28 -11.14 -12.20
N ARG A 191 9.05 -11.25 -10.89
CA ARG A 191 9.22 -12.51 -10.16
C ARG A 191 8.20 -13.59 -10.55
N ALA A 192 6.93 -13.23 -10.75
CA ALA A 192 5.92 -14.19 -11.19
C ALA A 192 6.21 -14.76 -12.59
N HIS A 193 6.90 -14.02 -13.45
CA HIS A 193 7.33 -14.52 -14.75
C HIS A 193 8.56 -15.44 -14.70
N GLU A 194 9.49 -15.18 -13.81
CA GLU A 194 10.69 -16.02 -13.63
C GLU A 194 10.33 -17.41 -13.12
N THR A 195 9.31 -17.53 -12.25
CA THR A 195 8.86 -18.82 -11.68
C THR A 195 7.99 -19.66 -12.62
N VAL A 196 7.48 -19.10 -13.72
CA VAL A 196 6.62 -19.80 -14.70
C VAL A 196 7.42 -20.27 -15.94
N SER A 197 8.72 -19.94 -16.02
CA SER A 197 9.57 -20.25 -17.19
C SER A 197 10.43 -21.50 -17.02
N ASP A 198 10.34 -22.20 -15.89
CA ASP A 198 10.94 -23.49 -15.59
C ASP A 198 9.83 -24.58 -15.52
#